data_44d561c2cfd9ffc38fa41ff5c8f0f312
#
_entry.id   44d561c2cfd9ffc38fa41ff5c8f0f312
#
_cell.length_a   1.000
_cell.length_b   1.000
_cell.length_c   1.000
_cell.angle_alpha   90.00
_cell.angle_beta   90.00
_cell.angle_gamma   90.00
#
_symmetry.space_group_name_H-M   'P 1'
#
loop_
_entity.id
_entity.type
_entity.pdbx_description
1 polymer ?
#
loop_
_entity_poly.entity_id
_entity_poly.type
_entity_poly.pdbx_seq_one_letter_code
_entity_poly.pdbx_strand_id
1 'polypeptide(L)'
;KRIPGVTFQNPGYRGGEYGYSFFNNSMSINGDSRVVILVDGRRVDNSVSTKFGSGSANATKTMADLNAIVNIETIDKIEVIKGPGASVYGTDATGGVINIITRKGGTENHGSIDLQTGSWHKHVYNLTYSGAAGEDKSWRYFISASRNMAQDSKYKDAVSGGNRTYLNTRYKEESTNIRVDKDFNEKQNLKISYNHQNGVD
;
A
#
# COMPACT_ATOMS: atom_id res chain seq x y z
N LYS A 1 -5.80 -1.61 -14.74
CA LYS A 1 -6.21 -0.44 -15.56
C LYS A 1 -5.29 0.73 -15.22
N ARG A 2 -4.74 1.41 -16.22
CA ARG A 2 -3.99 2.66 -16.01
C ARG A 2 -4.99 3.80 -15.89
N ILE A 3 -4.81 4.64 -14.86
CA ILE A 3 -5.60 5.86 -14.69
C ILE A 3 -4.82 6.98 -15.39
N PRO A 4 -5.38 7.67 -16.40
CA PRO A 4 -4.70 8.75 -17.10
C PRO A 4 -4.26 9.84 -16.12
N GLY A 5 -3.04 10.36 -16.29
CA GLY A 5 -2.48 11.42 -15.44
C GLY A 5 -2.00 10.97 -14.06
N VAL A 6 -2.19 9.71 -13.67
CA VAL A 6 -1.58 9.16 -12.45
C VAL A 6 -0.28 8.48 -12.83
N THR A 7 0.81 8.93 -12.26
CA THR A 7 2.14 8.34 -12.42
C THR A 7 2.59 7.78 -11.08
N PHE A 8 3.07 6.57 -11.12
CA PHE A 8 3.65 5.89 -9.99
C PHE A 8 5.13 5.66 -10.29
N GLN A 9 6.00 6.21 -9.49
CA GLN A 9 7.43 5.96 -9.55
C GLN A 9 7.79 4.92 -8.51
N ASN A 10 8.22 3.77 -8.99
CA ASN A 10 8.81 2.73 -8.17
C ASN A 10 10.26 2.56 -8.62
N PRO A 11 11.25 3.17 -7.93
CA PRO A 11 12.65 3.10 -8.32
C PRO A 11 13.30 1.73 -8.09
N GLY A 12 12.53 0.74 -7.82
CA GLY A 12 12.98 -0.60 -7.51
C GLY A 12 12.46 -1.06 -6.16
N TYR A 13 12.82 -2.26 -5.79
CA TYR A 13 12.42 -2.81 -4.51
C TYR A 13 13.10 -2.00 -3.39
N ARG A 14 12.27 -1.28 -2.61
CA ARG A 14 12.66 -0.42 -1.48
C ARG A 14 13.71 0.67 -1.73
N GLY A 15 14.04 1.01 -2.98
CA GLY A 15 15.02 2.05 -3.28
C GLY A 15 16.42 1.74 -2.77
N GLY A 16 16.71 0.49 -2.45
CA GLY A 16 17.95 0.05 -1.80
C GLY A 16 19.19 0.15 -2.66
N GLU A 17 19.05 0.34 -3.98
CA GLU A 17 20.20 0.43 -4.89
C GLU A 17 21.14 1.61 -4.61
N TYR A 18 20.66 2.64 -3.89
CA TYR A 18 21.45 3.83 -3.58
C TYR A 18 21.44 4.23 -2.09
N GLY A 19 20.96 3.38 -1.20
CA GLY A 19 20.93 3.69 0.24
C GLY A 19 20.01 4.85 0.64
N TYR A 20 19.20 5.34 -0.28
CA TYR A 20 18.27 6.44 -0.07
C TYR A 20 16.83 5.92 -0.16
N SER A 21 16.28 5.50 0.94
CA SER A 21 14.87 5.12 1.08
C SER A 21 13.88 6.28 0.81
N PHE A 22 14.39 7.45 0.43
CA PHE A 22 13.61 8.66 0.22
C PHE A 22 12.77 8.67 -1.05
N PHE A 23 13.02 7.78 -1.99
CA PHE A 23 12.35 7.77 -3.29
C PHE A 23 11.34 6.64 -3.44
N ASN A 24 11.02 5.96 -2.34
CA ASN A 24 10.11 4.84 -2.40
C ASN A 24 8.71 5.29 -2.75
N ASN A 25 8.21 4.77 -3.86
CA ASN A 25 6.81 4.77 -4.24
C ASN A 25 6.14 6.15 -4.27
N SER A 26 6.78 7.14 -4.92
CA SER A 26 6.14 8.44 -5.10
C SER A 26 5.03 8.37 -6.15
N MET A 27 3.88 8.91 -5.81
CA MET A 27 2.77 9.09 -6.75
C MET A 27 2.66 10.55 -7.16
N SER A 28 2.29 10.77 -8.42
CA SER A 28 1.92 12.10 -8.89
C SER A 28 0.63 12.06 -9.70
N ILE A 29 -0.14 13.12 -9.62
CA ILE A 29 -1.34 13.32 -10.42
C ILE A 29 -1.09 14.54 -11.30
N ASN A 30 -1.14 14.36 -12.63
CA ASN A 30 -0.85 15.40 -13.62
C ASN A 30 0.53 16.09 -13.40
N GLY A 31 1.53 15.32 -12.93
CA GLY A 31 2.87 15.83 -12.64
C GLY A 31 3.04 16.47 -11.27
N ASP A 32 1.98 16.69 -10.51
CA ASP A 32 2.06 17.22 -9.14
C ASP A 32 2.17 16.07 -8.13
N SER A 33 3.23 16.07 -7.33
CA SER A 33 3.51 15.06 -6.32
C SER A 33 2.86 15.36 -4.95
N ARG A 34 2.17 16.49 -4.81
CA ARG A 34 1.41 16.85 -3.60
C ARG A 34 0.07 16.15 -3.61
N VAL A 35 0.10 14.85 -3.38
CA VAL A 35 -1.07 13.97 -3.40
C VAL A 35 -1.37 13.51 -1.99
N VAL A 36 -2.60 13.70 -1.53
CA VAL A 36 -3.08 13.17 -0.25
C VAL A 36 -3.57 11.74 -0.44
N ILE A 37 -3.17 10.85 0.45
CA ILE A 37 -3.63 9.46 0.47
C ILE A 37 -4.57 9.25 1.63
N LEU A 38 -5.72 8.67 1.32
CA LEU A 38 -6.73 8.28 2.30
C LEU A 38 -6.88 6.76 2.27
N VAL A 39 -7.15 6.18 3.42
CA VAL A 39 -7.62 4.81 3.56
C VAL A 39 -9.00 4.85 4.21
N ASP A 40 -10.00 4.40 3.48
CA ASP A 40 -11.42 4.48 3.89
C ASP A 40 -11.83 5.88 4.36
N GLY A 41 -11.39 6.91 3.63
CA GLY A 41 -11.68 8.31 3.91
C GLY A 41 -10.84 8.95 5.03
N ARG A 42 -9.96 8.20 5.69
CA ARG A 42 -9.04 8.73 6.70
C ARG A 42 -7.69 9.04 6.07
N ARG A 43 -7.20 10.23 6.28
CA ARG A 43 -5.86 10.61 5.84
C ARG A 43 -4.82 9.74 6.53
N VAL A 44 -3.96 9.15 5.73
CA VAL A 44 -2.79 8.41 6.20
C VAL A 44 -1.59 9.32 6.03
N ASP A 45 -1.28 10.06 7.08
CA ASP A 45 -0.06 10.85 7.12
C ASP A 45 1.11 9.90 7.39
N ASN A 46 1.84 9.59 6.35
CA ASN A 46 3.21 9.19 6.53
C ASN A 46 3.97 10.45 6.95
N SER A 47 4.06 10.65 8.23
CA SER A 47 4.92 11.65 8.85
C SER A 47 6.42 11.29 8.77
N VAL A 48 6.80 10.53 7.76
CA VAL A 48 8.14 10.59 7.21
C VAL A 48 8.20 11.92 6.42
N SER A 49 7.75 12.95 7.04
CA SER A 49 8.20 14.29 6.81
C SER A 49 9.69 14.23 7.02
N THR A 50 10.36 13.97 5.97
CA THR A 50 11.79 13.96 5.88
C THR A 50 12.30 15.32 6.25
N LYS A 51 12.54 15.53 7.52
CA LYS A 51 13.52 16.48 7.99
C LYS A 51 14.92 16.04 7.55
N PHE A 52 15.02 15.44 6.36
CA PHE A 52 16.27 15.01 5.79
C PHE A 52 16.76 16.02 4.79
N GLY A 53 17.83 16.66 5.15
CA GLY A 53 18.67 17.44 4.27
C GLY A 53 18.38 18.91 4.36
N SER A 54 19.22 19.57 5.09
CA SER A 54 19.49 20.99 4.95
C SER A 54 19.52 21.36 3.48
N GLY A 55 18.67 22.27 3.05
CA GLY A 55 18.91 23.07 1.87
C GLY A 55 17.99 22.88 0.68
N SER A 56 16.99 22.03 0.68
CA SER A 56 16.01 22.01 -0.41
C SER A 56 14.64 22.45 0.06
N ALA A 57 14.22 23.62 -0.38
CA ALA A 57 12.88 24.18 -0.16
C ALA A 57 11.75 23.33 -0.78
N ASN A 58 12.09 22.22 -1.41
CA ASN A 58 11.15 21.28 -2.05
C ASN A 58 10.94 19.99 -1.24
N ALA A 59 11.35 19.94 0.02
CA ALA A 59 11.28 18.76 0.87
C ALA A 59 9.90 18.48 1.48
N THR A 60 8.86 19.17 1.07
CA THR A 60 7.48 18.91 1.47
C THR A 60 6.78 17.89 0.57
N LYS A 61 7.52 16.95 0.02
CA LYS A 61 6.90 15.80 -0.65
C LYS A 61 6.35 14.86 0.42
N THR A 62 5.05 14.77 0.51
CA THR A 62 4.39 13.73 1.28
C THR A 62 4.67 12.41 0.55
N MET A 63 5.68 11.70 0.99
CA MET A 63 5.99 10.39 0.46
C MET A 63 5.22 9.36 1.27
N ALA A 64 4.13 8.88 0.72
CA ALA A 64 3.42 7.77 1.29
C ALA A 64 4.02 6.48 0.72
N ASP A 65 4.65 5.68 1.55
CA ASP A 65 4.96 4.31 1.18
C ASP A 65 3.67 3.50 1.20
N LEU A 66 3.08 3.31 0.02
CA LEU A 66 1.84 2.58 -0.13
C LEU A 66 1.96 1.13 0.33
N ASN A 67 3.14 0.53 0.21
CA ASN A 67 3.36 -0.84 0.67
C ASN A 67 3.32 -0.94 2.20
N ALA A 68 3.73 0.13 2.90
CA ALA A 68 3.67 0.21 4.35
C ALA A 68 2.28 0.57 4.89
N ILE A 69 1.41 1.12 4.04
CA ILE A 69 0.09 1.61 4.44
C ILE A 69 -0.99 0.55 4.32
N VAL A 70 -1.02 -0.15 3.19
CA VAL A 70 -2.12 -1.09 2.88
C VAL A 70 -1.58 -2.27 2.08
N ASN A 71 -1.91 -3.47 2.54
CA ASN A 71 -1.68 -4.66 1.74
C ASN A 71 -2.62 -4.65 0.52
N ILE A 72 -2.08 -4.96 -0.66
CA ILE A 72 -2.84 -5.00 -1.92
C ILE A 72 -4.05 -5.94 -1.85
N GLU A 73 -3.96 -7.02 -1.09
CA GLU A 73 -5.04 -7.99 -0.92
C GLU A 73 -6.24 -7.42 -0.15
N THR A 74 -6.04 -6.35 0.62
CA THR A 74 -7.11 -5.69 1.36
C THR A 74 -7.82 -4.61 0.56
N ILE A 75 -7.32 -4.28 -0.64
CA ILE A 75 -7.88 -3.22 -1.47
C ILE A 75 -9.10 -3.76 -2.25
N ASP A 76 -10.23 -3.08 -2.11
CA ASP A 76 -11.42 -3.28 -2.94
C ASP A 76 -11.35 -2.41 -4.20
N LYS A 77 -11.18 -1.11 -4.00
CA LYS A 77 -11.06 -0.14 -5.09
C LYS A 77 -10.21 1.05 -4.70
N ILE A 78 -9.72 1.75 -5.72
CA ILE A 78 -8.98 3.00 -5.56
C ILE A 78 -9.75 4.10 -6.29
N GLU A 79 -10.08 5.15 -5.56
CA GLU A 79 -10.74 6.35 -6.09
C GLU A 79 -9.70 7.47 -6.21
N VAL A 80 -9.68 8.14 -7.35
CA VAL A 80 -8.78 9.26 -7.61
C VAL A 80 -9.58 10.52 -7.87
N ILE A 81 -9.39 11.52 -7.02
CA ILE A 81 -10.00 12.82 -7.11
C ILE A 81 -8.95 13.80 -7.63
N LYS A 82 -9.22 14.40 -8.80
CA LYS A 82 -8.31 15.35 -9.45
C LYS A 82 -8.90 16.75 -9.41
N GLY A 83 -8.02 17.73 -9.26
CA GLY A 83 -8.42 19.14 -9.37
C GLY A 83 -8.99 19.75 -8.09
N PRO A 84 -9.76 20.87 -8.20
CA PRO A 84 -10.12 21.74 -7.06
C PRO A 84 -10.89 21.06 -5.93
N GLY A 85 -11.63 19.97 -6.21
CA GLY A 85 -12.36 19.20 -5.20
C GLY A 85 -11.43 18.55 -4.16
N ALA A 86 -10.15 18.42 -4.47
CA ALA A 86 -9.16 17.87 -3.55
C ALA A 86 -8.85 18.83 -2.38
N SER A 87 -9.11 20.13 -2.52
CA SER A 87 -8.85 21.13 -1.48
C SER A 87 -9.62 20.92 -0.18
N VAL A 88 -10.73 20.20 -0.22
CA VAL A 88 -11.50 19.80 0.98
C VAL A 88 -10.66 18.93 1.91
N TYR A 89 -9.64 18.25 1.39
CA TYR A 89 -8.75 17.37 2.14
C TYR A 89 -7.45 18.04 2.62
N GLY A 90 -7.35 19.37 2.46
CA GLY A 90 -6.24 20.18 2.94
C GLY A 90 -5.42 20.80 1.81
N THR A 91 -4.58 21.76 2.19
CA THR A 91 -3.70 22.51 1.26
C THR A 91 -2.65 21.65 0.56
N ASP A 92 -2.36 20.46 1.12
CA ASP A 92 -1.37 19.53 0.57
C ASP A 92 -1.94 18.69 -0.59
N ALA A 93 -3.24 18.81 -0.86
CA ALA A 93 -3.92 18.02 -1.90
C ALA A 93 -3.97 18.75 -3.27
N THR A 94 -2.99 19.59 -3.58
CA THR A 94 -2.98 20.35 -4.85
C THR A 94 -2.88 19.46 -6.07
N GLY A 95 -2.14 18.37 -5.99
CA GLY A 95 -2.08 17.36 -7.07
C GLY A 95 -3.34 16.51 -7.16
N GLY A 96 -4.00 16.30 -6.03
CA GLY A 96 -5.20 15.47 -5.95
C GLY A 96 -5.25 14.60 -4.70
N VAL A 97 -6.26 13.74 -4.65
CA VAL A 97 -6.48 12.78 -3.56
C VAL A 97 -6.62 11.38 -4.12
N ILE A 98 -5.99 10.43 -3.46
CA ILE A 98 -6.16 9.00 -3.71
C ILE A 98 -6.80 8.39 -2.47
N ASN A 99 -8.02 7.87 -2.63
CA ASN A 99 -8.73 7.19 -1.57
C ASN A 99 -8.74 5.67 -1.83
N ILE A 100 -8.08 4.94 -0.97
CA ILE A 100 -8.02 3.49 -1.00
C ILE A 100 -9.17 2.96 -0.16
N ILE A 101 -10.09 2.27 -0.80
CA ILE A 101 -11.23 1.64 -0.12
C ILE A 101 -10.85 0.20 0.17
N THR A 102 -10.90 -0.18 1.44
CA THR A 102 -10.59 -1.54 1.87
C THR A 102 -11.78 -2.47 1.71
N ARG A 103 -11.50 -3.74 1.43
CA ARG A 103 -12.52 -4.79 1.30
C ARG A 103 -13.35 -4.91 2.56
N LYS A 104 -14.65 -5.01 2.37
CA LYS A 104 -15.66 -5.33 3.38
C LYS A 104 -16.05 -6.80 3.21
N GLY A 105 -16.45 -7.47 4.27
CA GLY A 105 -17.00 -8.81 4.21
C GLY A 105 -18.25 -8.87 3.32
N GLY A 106 -18.35 -9.91 2.52
CA GLY A 106 -19.56 -10.22 1.74
C GLY A 106 -20.68 -10.79 2.61
N THR A 107 -21.81 -11.11 1.99
CA THR A 107 -22.94 -11.80 2.65
C THR A 107 -22.74 -13.32 2.70
N GLU A 108 -21.80 -13.83 1.93
CA GLU A 108 -21.44 -15.24 1.88
C GLU A 108 -20.00 -15.42 2.31
N ASN A 109 -19.72 -16.59 2.88
CA ASN A 109 -18.36 -16.93 3.29
C ASN A 109 -17.52 -17.25 2.05
N HIS A 110 -16.39 -16.57 1.95
CA HIS A 110 -15.45 -16.76 0.87
C HIS A 110 -14.02 -16.77 1.40
N GLY A 111 -13.25 -17.76 0.99
CA GLY A 111 -11.83 -17.85 1.32
C GLY A 111 -10.99 -17.96 0.06
N SER A 112 -9.79 -17.39 0.06
CA SER A 112 -8.81 -17.58 -1.00
C SER A 112 -7.42 -17.77 -0.44
N ILE A 113 -6.64 -18.57 -1.14
CA ILE A 113 -5.21 -18.77 -0.92
C ILE A 113 -4.53 -18.48 -2.25
N ASP A 114 -3.56 -17.55 -2.23
CA ASP A 114 -2.71 -17.26 -3.37
C ASP A 114 -1.26 -17.54 -3.00
N LEU A 115 -0.61 -18.37 -3.83
CA LEU A 115 0.76 -18.81 -3.65
C LEU A 115 1.55 -18.45 -4.91
N GLN A 116 2.58 -17.64 -4.75
CA GLN A 116 3.44 -17.23 -5.86
C GLN A 116 4.88 -17.57 -5.56
N THR A 117 5.62 -17.96 -6.59
CA THR A 117 7.06 -18.15 -6.53
C THR A 117 7.72 -17.42 -7.69
N GLY A 118 8.94 -16.99 -7.49
CA GLY A 118 9.67 -16.22 -8.49
C GLY A 118 11.18 -16.33 -8.35
N SER A 119 11.88 -15.52 -9.12
CA SER A 119 13.35 -15.44 -9.08
C SER A 119 13.85 -15.05 -7.70
N TRP A 120 15.10 -15.41 -7.39
CA TRP A 120 15.79 -15.09 -6.13
C TRP A 120 15.06 -15.61 -4.89
N HIS A 121 14.47 -16.81 -4.99
CA HIS A 121 13.67 -17.42 -3.94
C HIS A 121 12.53 -16.51 -3.45
N LYS A 122 11.93 -15.77 -4.38
CA LYS A 122 10.74 -15.00 -4.05
C LYS A 122 9.58 -15.95 -3.78
N HIS A 123 8.95 -15.76 -2.61
CA HIS A 123 7.74 -16.47 -2.24
C HIS A 123 6.73 -15.48 -1.70
N VAL A 124 5.50 -15.61 -2.17
CA VAL A 124 4.36 -14.82 -1.70
C VAL A 124 3.28 -15.81 -1.25
N TYR A 125 2.79 -15.59 -0.05
CA TYR A 125 1.70 -16.35 0.56
C TYR A 125 0.63 -15.35 0.96
N ASN A 126 -0.56 -15.46 0.37
CA ASN A 126 -1.70 -14.66 0.72
C ASN A 126 -2.86 -15.55 1.11
N LEU A 127 -3.47 -15.25 2.25
CA LEU A 127 -4.68 -15.87 2.73
C LEU A 127 -5.72 -14.79 2.96
N THR A 128 -6.93 -14.98 2.43
CA THR A 128 -8.06 -14.12 2.76
C THR A 128 -9.26 -14.97 3.17
N TYR A 129 -10.04 -14.45 4.10
CA TYR A 129 -11.32 -15.02 4.49
C TYR A 129 -12.30 -13.91 4.81
N SER A 130 -13.49 -14.00 4.28
CA SER A 130 -14.53 -12.98 4.45
C SER A 130 -15.91 -13.61 4.50
N GLY A 131 -16.85 -12.90 5.11
CA GLY A 131 -18.22 -13.38 5.18
C GLY A 131 -19.10 -12.51 6.04
N ALA A 132 -20.26 -13.06 6.39
CA ALA A 132 -21.20 -12.46 7.31
C ALA A 132 -21.56 -13.43 8.44
N ALA A 133 -21.97 -12.87 9.58
CA ALA A 133 -22.42 -13.58 10.75
C ALA A 133 -23.72 -12.95 11.31
N GLY A 134 -24.44 -13.73 12.10
CA GLY A 134 -25.77 -13.39 12.59
C GLY A 134 -26.87 -13.82 11.62
N GLU A 135 -28.08 -14.02 12.13
CA GLU A 135 -29.25 -14.42 11.32
C GLU A 135 -29.60 -13.39 10.26
N ASP A 136 -29.44 -12.13 10.58
CA ASP A 136 -29.68 -10.97 9.72
C ASP A 136 -28.48 -10.58 8.82
N LYS A 137 -27.37 -11.33 8.92
CA LYS A 137 -26.10 -11.03 8.20
C LYS A 137 -25.62 -9.59 8.36
N SER A 138 -25.99 -8.94 9.47
CA SER A 138 -25.63 -7.55 9.73
C SER A 138 -24.18 -7.38 10.21
N TRP A 139 -23.54 -8.45 10.67
CA TRP A 139 -22.11 -8.50 10.94
C TRP A 139 -21.38 -8.99 9.71
N ARG A 140 -20.39 -8.23 9.26
CA ARG A 140 -19.53 -8.60 8.15
C ARG A 140 -18.09 -8.56 8.58
N TYR A 141 -17.31 -9.51 8.12
CA TYR A 141 -15.89 -9.60 8.48
C TYR A 141 -15.03 -9.88 7.26
N PHE A 142 -13.83 -9.34 7.30
CA PHE A 142 -12.76 -9.60 6.35
C PHE A 142 -11.45 -9.78 7.13
N ILE A 143 -10.76 -10.89 6.85
CA ILE A 143 -9.48 -11.23 7.47
C ILE A 143 -8.50 -11.52 6.33
N SER A 144 -7.30 -10.97 6.43
CA SER A 144 -6.22 -11.33 5.54
C SER A 144 -4.91 -11.48 6.29
N ALA A 145 -4.10 -12.42 5.83
CA ALA A 145 -2.72 -12.60 6.26
C ALA A 145 -1.85 -12.77 5.02
N SER A 146 -0.71 -12.10 4.99
CA SER A 146 0.24 -12.25 3.90
C SER A 146 1.66 -12.32 4.40
N ARG A 147 2.48 -13.04 3.64
CA ARG A 147 3.93 -13.07 3.79
C ARG A 147 4.55 -12.98 2.41
N ASN A 148 5.43 -12.01 2.22
CA ASN A 148 6.16 -11.79 0.99
C ASN A 148 7.66 -11.72 1.33
N MET A 149 8.46 -12.55 0.68
CA MET A 149 9.88 -12.60 0.95
C MET A 149 10.68 -12.91 -0.31
N ALA A 150 11.89 -12.42 -0.37
CA ALA A 150 12.88 -12.78 -1.38
C ALA A 150 14.29 -12.72 -0.80
N GLN A 151 15.22 -13.43 -1.43
CA GLN A 151 16.65 -13.31 -1.16
C GLN A 151 17.27 -12.21 -2.01
N ASP A 152 18.54 -11.92 -1.75
CA ASP A 152 19.30 -10.94 -2.52
C ASP A 152 19.24 -11.25 -4.02
N SER A 153 18.97 -10.21 -4.81
CA SER A 153 18.88 -10.33 -6.25
C SER A 153 20.25 -10.53 -6.88
N LYS A 154 20.29 -11.31 -7.96
CA LYS A 154 21.52 -11.59 -8.71
C LYS A 154 21.46 -10.91 -10.08
N TYR A 155 22.58 -10.44 -10.54
CA TYR A 155 22.71 -9.85 -11.87
C TYR A 155 23.97 -10.35 -12.57
N LYS A 156 24.01 -10.20 -13.87
CA LYS A 156 25.18 -10.49 -14.68
C LYS A 156 25.95 -9.19 -14.89
N ASP A 157 27.19 -9.18 -14.44
CA ASP A 157 28.08 -8.04 -14.62
C ASP A 157 28.41 -7.87 -16.11
N ALA A 158 28.12 -6.69 -16.65
CA ALA A 158 28.31 -6.42 -18.08
C ALA A 158 29.78 -6.38 -18.51
N VAL A 159 30.71 -6.13 -17.59
CA VAL A 159 32.15 -6.01 -17.88
C VAL A 159 32.82 -7.35 -17.72
N SER A 160 32.63 -8.03 -16.60
CA SER A 160 33.30 -9.30 -16.31
C SER A 160 32.55 -10.52 -16.87
N GLY A 161 31.26 -10.37 -17.21
CA GLY A 161 30.37 -11.47 -17.60
C GLY A 161 30.02 -12.41 -16.45
N GLY A 162 30.52 -12.14 -15.23
CA GLY A 162 30.30 -12.96 -14.06
C GLY A 162 28.96 -12.68 -13.36
N ASN A 163 28.47 -13.68 -12.61
CA ASN A 163 27.31 -13.49 -11.75
C ASN A 163 27.71 -12.74 -10.49
N ARG A 164 26.98 -11.69 -10.17
CA ARG A 164 27.14 -10.90 -8.94
C ARG A 164 25.83 -10.82 -8.19
N THR A 165 25.89 -10.47 -6.91
CA THR A 165 24.73 -10.32 -6.02
C THR A 165 24.63 -8.87 -5.58
N TYR A 166 23.44 -8.29 -5.74
CA TYR A 166 23.07 -7.04 -5.07
C TYR A 166 22.81 -7.35 -3.59
N LEU A 167 23.74 -6.97 -2.75
CA LEU A 167 23.63 -7.15 -1.31
C LEU A 167 22.56 -6.22 -0.75
N ASN A 168 21.89 -6.65 0.32
CA ASN A 168 20.84 -5.91 1.03
C ASN A 168 19.58 -5.64 0.16
N THR A 169 19.30 -6.51 -0.81
CA THR A 169 18.03 -6.50 -1.55
C THR A 169 17.06 -7.58 -1.10
N ARG A 170 17.49 -8.44 -0.16
CA ARG A 170 16.59 -9.41 0.49
C ARG A 170 15.55 -8.69 1.33
N TYR A 171 14.40 -9.29 1.45
CA TYR A 171 13.32 -8.74 2.28
C TYR A 171 12.38 -9.81 2.79
N LYS A 172 11.69 -9.48 3.86
CA LYS A 172 10.58 -10.24 4.41
C LYS A 172 9.54 -9.27 4.93
N GLU A 173 8.34 -9.36 4.41
CA GLU A 173 7.18 -8.57 4.83
C GLU A 173 6.07 -9.51 5.29
N GLU A 174 5.48 -9.21 6.41
CA GLU A 174 4.34 -9.92 6.97
C GLU A 174 3.25 -8.91 7.27
N SER A 175 2.02 -9.20 6.89
CA SER A 175 0.89 -8.36 7.25
C SER A 175 -0.30 -9.18 7.70
N THR A 176 -1.04 -8.63 8.63
CA THR A 176 -2.32 -9.18 9.09
C THR A 176 -3.33 -8.04 9.17
N ASN A 177 -4.49 -8.25 8.56
CA ASN A 177 -5.56 -7.29 8.57
C ASN A 177 -6.84 -7.97 9.01
N ILE A 178 -7.56 -7.33 9.90
CA ILE A 178 -8.86 -7.76 10.38
C ILE A 178 -9.79 -6.56 10.30
N ARG A 179 -10.94 -6.76 9.68
CA ARG A 179 -12.00 -5.77 9.60
C ARG A 179 -13.33 -6.40 9.98
N VAL A 180 -14.06 -5.73 10.85
CA VAL A 180 -15.42 -6.11 11.25
C VAL A 180 -16.31 -4.90 11.07
N ASP A 181 -17.38 -5.07 10.34
CA ASP A 181 -18.40 -4.07 10.10
C ASP A 181 -19.73 -4.57 10.71
N LYS A 182 -20.46 -3.69 11.43
CA LYS A 182 -21.82 -3.92 11.89
C LYS A 182 -22.72 -2.84 11.32
N ASP A 183 -23.70 -3.24 10.56
CA ASP A 183 -24.75 -2.34 10.08
C ASP A 183 -25.95 -2.44 11.06
N PHE A 184 -26.23 -1.36 11.80
CA PHE A 184 -27.37 -1.29 12.74
C PHE A 184 -28.65 -0.88 12.00
N ASN A 185 -28.54 0.04 11.07
CA ASN A 185 -29.60 0.52 10.18
C ASN A 185 -28.98 1.27 8.99
N GLU A 186 -29.81 1.81 8.10
CA GLU A 186 -29.36 2.55 6.91
C GLU A 186 -28.45 3.76 7.20
N LYS A 187 -28.54 4.32 8.42
CA LYS A 187 -27.82 5.55 8.82
C LYS A 187 -26.69 5.29 9.81
N GLN A 188 -26.64 4.12 10.41
CA GLN A 188 -25.70 3.81 11.48
C GLN A 188 -24.95 2.52 11.19
N ASN A 189 -23.65 2.63 11.14
CA ASN A 189 -22.75 1.50 11.05
C ASN A 189 -21.56 1.66 12.01
N LEU A 190 -21.02 0.54 12.42
CA LEU A 190 -19.77 0.46 13.17
C LEU A 190 -18.74 -0.25 12.30
N LYS A 191 -17.56 0.34 12.19
CA LYS A 191 -16.41 -0.27 11.55
C LYS A 191 -15.26 -0.37 12.54
N ILE A 192 -14.74 -1.57 12.74
CA ILE A 192 -13.54 -1.84 13.51
C ILE A 192 -12.53 -2.45 12.57
N SER A 193 -11.32 -1.89 12.52
CA SER A 193 -10.24 -2.44 11.70
C SER A 193 -8.93 -2.47 12.51
N TYR A 194 -8.21 -3.58 12.35
CA TYR A 194 -6.87 -3.78 12.87
C TYR A 194 -5.94 -4.11 11.70
N ASN A 195 -4.86 -3.38 11.59
CA ASN A 195 -3.82 -3.62 10.60
C ASN A 195 -2.48 -3.74 11.34
N HIS A 196 -1.79 -4.82 11.06
CA HIS A 196 -0.41 -5.03 11.52
C HIS A 196 0.46 -5.35 10.32
N GLN A 197 1.58 -4.65 10.23
CA GLN A 197 2.58 -4.88 9.19
C GLN A 197 3.96 -4.89 9.84
N ASN A 198 4.74 -5.87 9.50
CA ASN A 198 6.14 -6.01 9.91
C ASN A 198 6.99 -6.28 8.67
N GLY A 199 8.09 -5.57 8.53
CA GLY A 199 9.05 -5.76 7.45
C GLY A 199 10.45 -5.80 8.02
N VAL A 200 11.24 -6.75 7.55
CA VAL A 200 12.67 -6.90 7.88
C VAL A 200 13.45 -6.94 6.58
N ASP A 201 14.47 -6.12 6.50
CA ASP A 201 15.46 -6.07 5.42
C ASP A 201 16.65 -6.94 5.73
#